data_1bdefeee749fbda1a281817f3b6242bd
#
_entry.id   1bdefeee749fbda1a281817f3b6242bd
#
_cell.length_a   1.000
_cell.length_b   1.000
_cell.length_c   1.000
_cell.angle_alpha   90.00
_cell.angle_beta   90.00
_cell.angle_gamma   90.00
#
_symmetry.space_group_name_H-M   'P 1'
#
loop_
_entity.id
_entity.type
_entity.pdbx_description
1 polymer ?
#
loop_
_entity_poly.entity_id
_entity_poly.type
_entity_poly.pdbx_seq_one_letter_code
_entity_poly.pdbx_strand_id
1 'polypeptide(L)'
;MTKYTPEEAREKYLECFKGLYDVCIDQGWGDPFSYARSREIHMAIELGHDVADTYSGADAYDQGEPVEYKSTINDNINATYNGISVKDTWEEQDEYLREEKLLKYDDHYYARYEHGDIVELWHLKGQQVYDYLRPRLEQKYNKLKSRAKQAADPRLGDNICASYIRSNAKALR
;
A
#
# COMPACT_ATOMS: atom_id res chain seq x y z
N MET A 1 32.80 12.48 2.28
CA MET A 1 32.72 13.37 3.46
C MET A 1 31.27 13.39 3.94
N THR A 2 31.02 13.18 5.22
CA THR A 2 29.69 13.33 5.82
C THR A 2 29.29 14.81 5.84
N LYS A 3 28.02 15.12 5.57
CA LYS A 3 27.47 16.48 5.55
C LYS A 3 27.42 17.11 6.96
N TYR A 4 27.32 16.27 7.99
CA TYR A 4 27.13 16.67 9.38
C TYR A 4 28.16 16.02 10.30
N THR A 5 28.53 16.68 11.37
CA THR A 5 29.18 16.06 12.53
C THR A 5 28.19 15.13 13.25
N PRO A 6 28.65 14.22 14.14
CA PRO A 6 27.72 13.37 14.91
C PRO A 6 26.73 14.17 15.77
N GLU A 7 27.15 15.28 16.34
CA GLU A 7 26.31 16.16 17.15
C GLU A 7 25.26 16.87 16.30
N GLU A 8 25.67 17.54 15.22
CA GLU A 8 24.76 18.18 14.25
C GLU A 8 23.76 17.17 13.65
N ALA A 9 24.19 15.94 13.39
CA ALA A 9 23.30 14.89 12.87
C ALA A 9 22.20 14.53 13.87
N ARG A 10 22.51 14.45 15.17
CA ARG A 10 21.53 14.16 16.22
C ARG A 10 20.51 15.29 16.37
N GLU A 11 20.98 16.53 16.44
CA GLU A 11 20.12 17.70 16.54
C GLU A 11 19.19 17.80 15.32
N LYS A 12 19.75 17.66 14.11
CA LYS A 12 18.99 17.71 12.87
C LYS A 12 17.97 16.57 12.75
N TYR A 13 18.32 15.36 13.20
CA TYR A 13 17.38 14.25 13.23
C TYR A 13 16.17 14.55 14.11
N LEU A 14 16.40 15.05 15.33
CA LEU A 14 15.32 15.38 16.27
C LEU A 14 14.42 16.51 15.74
N GLU A 15 15.02 17.54 15.13
CA GLU A 15 14.28 18.63 14.48
C GLU A 15 13.38 18.10 13.35
N CYS A 16 13.94 17.31 12.42
CA CYS A 16 13.19 16.75 11.29
C CYS A 16 12.09 15.79 11.75
N PHE A 17 12.38 14.94 12.73
CA PHE A 17 11.41 14.00 13.30
C PHE A 17 10.21 14.72 13.91
N LYS A 18 10.49 15.74 14.76
CA LYS A 18 9.44 16.56 15.36
C LYS A 18 8.69 17.38 14.31
N GLY A 19 9.40 17.98 13.35
CA GLY A 19 8.81 18.79 12.29
C GLY A 19 7.86 17.99 11.40
N LEU A 20 8.24 16.75 11.04
CA LEU A 20 7.35 15.87 10.28
C LEU A 20 6.07 15.54 11.06
N TYR A 21 6.20 15.20 12.34
CA TYR A 21 5.05 14.94 13.21
C TYR A 21 4.12 16.15 13.28
N ASP A 22 4.67 17.34 13.58
CA ASP A 22 3.90 18.57 13.78
C ASP A 22 3.10 18.96 12.53
N VAL A 23 3.71 18.87 11.33
CA VAL A 23 3.02 19.12 10.06
C VAL A 23 1.87 18.15 9.85
N CYS A 24 2.09 16.85 10.08
CA CYS A 24 1.05 15.84 9.88
C CYS A 24 -0.14 16.01 10.84
N ILE A 25 0.13 16.37 12.09
CA ILE A 25 -0.94 16.63 13.08
C ILE A 25 -1.68 17.93 12.76
N ASP A 26 -0.98 19.00 12.39
CA ASP A 26 -1.58 20.27 12.01
C ASP A 26 -2.54 20.13 10.80
N GLN A 27 -2.16 19.33 9.82
CA GLN A 27 -2.96 19.05 8.63
C GLN A 27 -4.03 17.96 8.83
N GLY A 28 -4.11 17.32 10.00
CA GLY A 28 -5.05 16.22 10.26
C GLY A 28 -4.70 14.90 9.57
N TRP A 29 -3.46 14.75 9.09
CA TRP A 29 -3.02 13.52 8.39
C TRP A 29 -2.66 12.36 9.33
N GLY A 30 -2.71 12.57 10.65
CA GLY A 30 -2.38 11.59 11.67
C GLY A 30 -0.87 11.38 11.86
N ASP A 31 -0.50 10.37 12.65
CA ASP A 31 0.90 10.08 12.98
C ASP A 31 1.66 9.49 11.78
N PRO A 32 2.67 10.22 11.23
CA PRO A 32 3.42 9.77 10.04
C PRO A 32 4.30 8.54 10.31
N PHE A 33 4.56 8.21 11.58
CA PHE A 33 5.40 7.07 11.95
C PHE A 33 4.61 5.77 12.11
N SER A 34 3.28 5.83 11.95
CA SER A 34 2.39 4.67 12.00
C SER A 34 2.38 3.92 10.68
N TYR A 35 2.71 2.61 10.68
CA TYR A 35 2.72 1.73 9.50
C TYR A 35 3.45 2.35 8.29
N ALA A 36 2.76 2.49 7.14
CA ALA A 36 3.30 3.08 5.91
C ALA A 36 2.94 4.56 5.75
N ARG A 37 2.33 5.20 6.77
CA ARG A 37 1.67 6.50 6.68
C ARG A 37 2.50 7.62 6.06
N SER A 38 3.77 7.74 6.45
CA SER A 38 4.65 8.77 5.87
C SER A 38 4.83 8.61 4.35
N ARG A 39 4.86 7.37 3.83
CA ARG A 39 4.96 7.11 2.39
C ARG A 39 3.63 7.30 1.68
N GLU A 40 2.51 6.98 2.32
CA GLU A 40 1.17 7.25 1.79
C GLU A 40 0.94 8.76 1.63
N ILE A 41 1.26 9.55 2.67
CA ILE A 41 1.22 11.02 2.60
C ILE A 41 2.13 11.55 1.48
N HIS A 42 3.38 11.06 1.40
CA HIS A 42 4.31 11.48 0.37
C HIS A 42 3.81 11.15 -1.04
N MET A 43 3.27 9.94 -1.25
CA MET A 43 2.67 9.55 -2.54
C MET A 43 1.48 10.45 -2.91
N ALA A 44 0.61 10.75 -1.93
CA ALA A 44 -0.54 11.62 -2.17
C ALA A 44 -0.09 13.02 -2.60
N ILE A 45 0.89 13.62 -1.92
CA ILE A 45 1.45 14.93 -2.27
C ILE A 45 2.07 14.91 -3.68
N GLU A 46 2.88 13.90 -4.01
CA GLU A 46 3.53 13.76 -5.32
C GLU A 46 2.52 13.55 -6.47
N LEU A 47 1.40 12.89 -6.19
CA LEU A 47 0.33 12.64 -7.17
C LEU A 47 -0.71 13.78 -7.23
N GLY A 48 -0.69 14.71 -6.27
CA GLY A 48 -1.71 15.78 -6.17
C GLY A 48 -3.06 15.26 -5.66
N HIS A 49 -3.06 14.18 -4.90
CA HIS A 49 -4.25 13.60 -4.28
C HIS A 49 -4.49 14.18 -2.88
N ASP A 50 -5.73 14.16 -2.44
CA ASP A 50 -6.07 14.52 -1.06
C ASP A 50 -5.68 13.39 -0.11
N VAL A 51 -4.89 13.70 0.92
CA VAL A 51 -4.48 12.73 1.93
C VAL A 51 -5.69 12.31 2.76
N ALA A 52 -5.92 11.00 2.91
CA ALA A 52 -6.98 10.52 3.79
C ALA A 52 -6.70 10.88 5.27
N ASP A 53 -7.73 11.20 6.01
CA ASP A 53 -7.65 11.57 7.44
C ASP A 53 -7.69 10.36 8.39
N THR A 54 -7.84 9.15 7.86
CA THR A 54 -7.96 7.91 8.64
C THR A 54 -6.90 6.88 8.27
N TYR A 55 -6.58 5.99 9.22
CA TYR A 55 -5.67 4.85 9.01
C TYR A 55 -6.34 3.60 8.45
N SER A 56 -7.68 3.64 8.28
CA SER A 56 -8.45 2.52 7.75
C SER A 56 -9.32 2.97 6.59
N GLY A 57 -9.28 2.23 5.50
CA GLY A 57 -10.02 2.59 4.29
C GLY A 57 -9.08 2.99 3.17
N ALA A 58 -9.40 4.07 2.46
CA ALA A 58 -8.56 4.61 1.39
C ALA A 58 -7.26 5.20 1.96
N ASP A 59 -6.18 5.10 1.21
CA ASP A 59 -4.91 5.75 1.55
C ASP A 59 -4.91 7.24 1.18
N ALA A 60 -5.64 7.59 0.12
CA ALA A 60 -5.86 8.96 -0.35
C ALA A 60 -7.13 9.04 -1.24
N TYR A 61 -7.42 10.25 -1.75
CA TYR A 61 -8.53 10.49 -2.68
C TYR A 61 -8.04 11.25 -3.91
N ASP A 62 -8.31 10.71 -5.10
CA ASP A 62 -8.11 11.41 -6.38
C ASP A 62 -9.45 12.00 -6.83
N GLN A 63 -9.58 13.33 -6.80
CA GLN A 63 -10.82 14.04 -7.12
C GLN A 63 -12.06 13.53 -6.38
N GLY A 64 -11.87 13.10 -5.14
CA GLY A 64 -12.92 12.55 -4.27
C GLY A 64 -13.10 11.04 -4.36
N GLU A 65 -12.48 10.36 -5.33
CA GLU A 65 -12.53 8.90 -5.47
C GLU A 65 -11.42 8.23 -4.63
N PRO A 66 -11.72 7.20 -3.84
CA PRO A 66 -10.74 6.55 -2.98
C PRO A 66 -9.72 5.75 -3.78
N VAL A 67 -8.46 5.83 -3.38
CA VAL A 67 -7.35 5.12 -4.02
C VAL A 67 -6.55 4.29 -3.01
N GLU A 68 -5.86 3.26 -3.53
CA GLU A 68 -5.00 2.36 -2.74
C GLU A 68 -3.54 2.55 -3.13
N TYR A 69 -2.66 2.63 -2.14
CA TYR A 69 -1.23 2.78 -2.31
C TYR A 69 -0.46 1.55 -1.84
N LYS A 70 0.56 1.19 -2.58
CA LYS A 70 1.56 0.21 -2.15
C LYS A 70 2.95 0.77 -2.39
N SER A 71 3.79 0.68 -1.39
CA SER A 71 5.16 1.20 -1.48
C SER A 71 6.18 0.18 -0.99
N THR A 72 7.38 0.24 -1.58
CA THR A 72 8.52 -0.59 -1.18
C THR A 72 9.81 0.21 -1.21
N ILE A 73 10.77 -0.21 -0.38
CA ILE A 73 12.17 0.23 -0.38
C ILE A 73 13.11 -0.84 -0.95
N ASN A 74 12.57 -1.97 -1.40
CA ASN A 74 13.36 -3.05 -1.99
C ASN A 74 13.81 -2.70 -3.40
N ASP A 75 14.84 -3.38 -3.89
CA ASP A 75 15.40 -3.18 -5.24
C ASP A 75 14.37 -3.44 -6.36
N ASN A 76 13.41 -4.32 -6.11
CA ASN A 76 12.33 -4.60 -7.04
C ASN A 76 10.99 -4.12 -6.50
N ILE A 77 10.26 -3.41 -7.35
CA ILE A 77 8.87 -3.05 -7.03
C ILE A 77 8.05 -4.33 -6.93
N ASN A 78 7.29 -4.46 -5.86
CA ASN A 78 6.26 -5.47 -5.69
C ASN A 78 5.16 -4.91 -4.80
N ALA A 79 3.95 -5.44 -4.94
CA ALA A 79 2.81 -5.01 -4.15
C ALA A 79 2.21 -6.18 -3.40
N THR A 80 2.19 -6.09 -2.07
CA THR A 80 1.68 -7.14 -1.20
C THR A 80 0.24 -6.82 -0.77
N TYR A 81 -0.66 -7.77 -1.02
CA TYR A 81 -2.06 -7.74 -0.59
C TYR A 81 -2.27 -8.83 0.45
N ASN A 82 -2.12 -8.48 1.72
CA ASN A 82 -2.19 -9.40 2.87
C ASN A 82 -3.40 -9.09 3.75
N GLY A 83 -3.62 -9.97 4.76
CA GLY A 83 -4.62 -9.74 5.79
C GLY A 83 -6.06 -9.91 5.30
N ILE A 84 -6.27 -10.57 4.15
CA ILE A 84 -7.58 -10.84 3.60
C ILE A 84 -8.25 -11.94 4.44
N SER A 85 -9.35 -11.61 5.11
CA SER A 85 -10.12 -12.56 5.93
C SER A 85 -10.68 -13.68 5.06
N VAL A 86 -10.64 -14.91 5.57
CA VAL A 86 -11.17 -16.09 4.86
C VAL A 86 -12.66 -16.23 5.16
N LYS A 87 -13.46 -16.38 4.11
CA LYS A 87 -14.90 -16.61 4.16
C LYS A 87 -15.22 -18.11 4.11
N ASP A 88 -16.47 -18.47 4.36
CA ASP A 88 -16.90 -19.88 4.43
C ASP A 88 -16.95 -20.54 3.06
N THR A 89 -17.40 -19.84 2.03
CA THR A 89 -17.43 -20.32 0.64
C THR A 89 -16.53 -19.48 -0.26
N TRP A 90 -16.19 -20.01 -1.44
CA TRP A 90 -15.42 -19.24 -2.42
C TRP A 90 -16.24 -18.08 -3.01
N GLU A 91 -17.53 -18.28 -3.18
CA GLU A 91 -18.47 -17.28 -3.68
C GLU A 91 -18.47 -16.05 -2.74
N GLU A 92 -18.60 -16.26 -1.44
CA GLU A 92 -18.50 -15.20 -0.42
C GLU A 92 -17.11 -14.57 -0.38
N GLN A 93 -16.07 -15.38 -0.59
CA GLN A 93 -14.68 -14.89 -0.66
C GLN A 93 -14.47 -14.00 -1.87
N ASP A 94 -14.98 -14.38 -3.02
CA ASP A 94 -14.85 -13.61 -4.27
C ASP A 94 -15.65 -12.30 -4.21
N GLU A 95 -16.86 -12.34 -3.63
CA GLU A 95 -17.64 -11.13 -3.34
C GLU A 95 -16.89 -10.18 -2.40
N TYR A 96 -16.30 -10.71 -1.32
CA TYR A 96 -15.49 -9.93 -0.39
C TYR A 96 -14.24 -9.31 -1.05
N LEU A 97 -13.60 -10.04 -1.98
CA LEU A 97 -12.48 -9.50 -2.74
C LEU A 97 -12.90 -8.34 -3.65
N ARG A 98 -14.11 -8.40 -4.21
CA ARG A 98 -14.65 -7.34 -5.06
C ARG A 98 -15.08 -6.13 -4.24
N GLU A 99 -16.01 -6.33 -3.32
CA GLU A 99 -16.70 -5.23 -2.64
C GLU A 99 -15.84 -4.54 -1.58
N GLU A 100 -14.95 -5.30 -0.91
CA GLU A 100 -14.29 -4.81 0.30
C GLU A 100 -12.76 -4.72 0.18
N LYS A 101 -12.16 -5.26 -0.89
CA LYS A 101 -10.69 -5.36 -0.98
C LYS A 101 -10.11 -4.84 -2.29
N LEU A 102 -10.25 -5.55 -3.40
CA LEU A 102 -9.49 -5.29 -4.61
C LEU A 102 -10.19 -4.33 -5.58
N LEU A 103 -11.51 -4.44 -5.76
CA LEU A 103 -12.29 -3.54 -6.58
C LEU A 103 -12.97 -2.42 -5.79
N LYS A 104 -12.77 -2.38 -4.47
CA LYS A 104 -13.18 -1.26 -3.63
C LYS A 104 -12.53 0.05 -4.09
N TYR A 105 -11.36 -0.04 -4.68
CA TYR A 105 -10.60 1.07 -5.23
C TYR A 105 -10.45 0.88 -6.74
N ASP A 106 -10.88 1.87 -7.52
CA ASP A 106 -10.72 1.83 -8.98
C ASP A 106 -9.26 2.01 -9.41
N ASP A 107 -8.47 2.68 -8.58
CA ASP A 107 -7.09 3.04 -8.87
C ASP A 107 -6.13 2.60 -7.78
N HIS A 108 -5.08 1.88 -8.19
CA HIS A 108 -4.01 1.41 -7.32
C HIS A 108 -2.67 1.96 -7.80
N TYR A 109 -1.91 2.55 -6.90
CA TYR A 109 -0.62 3.15 -7.20
C TYR A 109 0.50 2.42 -6.47
N TYR A 110 1.63 2.27 -7.15
CA TYR A 110 2.79 1.52 -6.66
C TYR A 110 4.03 2.39 -6.73
N ALA A 111 4.69 2.61 -5.59
CA ALA A 111 5.91 3.39 -5.51
C ALA A 111 7.09 2.56 -5.03
N ARG A 112 8.25 2.74 -5.67
CA ARG A 112 9.53 2.29 -5.16
C ARG A 112 10.35 3.49 -4.72
N TYR A 113 10.85 3.40 -3.49
CA TYR A 113 11.65 4.44 -2.87
C TYR A 113 13.12 4.07 -2.85
N GLU A 114 13.97 5.06 -3.08
CA GLU A 114 15.40 4.97 -2.94
C GLU A 114 15.94 6.30 -2.41
N HIS A 115 16.77 6.27 -1.36
CA HIS A 115 17.33 7.46 -0.71
C HIS A 115 16.29 8.53 -0.28
N GLY A 116 15.07 8.13 0.02
CA GLY A 116 13.99 9.03 0.42
C GLY A 116 13.11 9.53 -0.73
N ASP A 117 13.49 9.27 -1.98
CA ASP A 117 12.77 9.70 -3.18
C ASP A 117 11.99 8.56 -3.84
N ILE A 118 10.89 8.89 -4.51
CA ILE A 118 10.20 7.96 -5.41
C ILE A 118 11.00 7.84 -6.70
N VAL A 119 11.55 6.64 -6.98
CA VAL A 119 12.32 6.34 -8.19
C VAL A 119 11.53 5.56 -9.24
N GLU A 120 10.46 4.89 -8.84
CA GLU A 120 9.47 4.29 -9.73
C GLU A 120 8.08 4.58 -9.20
N LEU A 121 7.17 5.01 -10.07
CA LEU A 121 5.77 5.24 -9.76
C LEU A 121 4.90 4.68 -10.88
N TRP A 122 3.98 3.78 -10.52
CA TRP A 122 3.15 3.03 -11.45
C TRP A 122 1.69 3.04 -11.02
N HIS A 123 0.79 2.90 -12.00
CA HIS A 123 -0.64 2.88 -11.79
C HIS A 123 -1.29 1.67 -12.49
N LEU A 124 -2.12 0.92 -11.76
CA LEU A 124 -3.02 -0.12 -12.29
C LEU A 124 -4.46 0.21 -11.94
N LYS A 125 -5.38 -0.15 -12.83
CA LYS A 125 -6.80 -0.16 -12.50
C LYS A 125 -7.14 -1.34 -11.56
N GLY A 126 -8.11 -1.15 -10.68
CA GLY A 126 -8.59 -2.18 -9.74
C GLY A 126 -8.95 -3.49 -10.45
N GLN A 127 -9.55 -3.41 -11.65
CA GLN A 127 -9.86 -4.61 -12.44
C GLN A 127 -8.61 -5.39 -12.83
N GLN A 128 -7.50 -4.73 -13.21
CA GLN A 128 -6.24 -5.41 -13.52
C GLN A 128 -5.63 -6.09 -12.28
N VAL A 129 -5.76 -5.44 -11.12
CA VAL A 129 -5.33 -5.99 -9.82
C VAL A 129 -6.14 -7.23 -9.48
N TYR A 130 -7.47 -7.15 -9.60
CA TYR A 130 -8.37 -8.26 -9.34
C TYR A 130 -8.12 -9.44 -10.29
N ASP A 131 -8.04 -9.20 -11.58
CA ASP A 131 -7.81 -10.24 -12.59
C ASP A 131 -6.48 -10.98 -12.36
N TYR A 132 -5.46 -10.29 -11.90
CA TYR A 132 -4.17 -10.89 -11.57
C TYR A 132 -4.20 -11.70 -10.26
N LEU A 133 -4.82 -11.17 -9.21
CA LEU A 133 -4.77 -11.77 -7.88
C LEU A 133 -5.83 -12.87 -7.67
N ARG A 134 -7.02 -12.70 -8.22
CA ARG A 134 -8.16 -13.61 -7.99
C ARG A 134 -7.82 -15.09 -8.19
N PRO A 135 -7.27 -15.54 -9.33
CA PRO A 135 -6.98 -16.97 -9.53
C PRO A 135 -5.91 -17.51 -8.57
N ARG A 136 -4.99 -16.66 -8.14
CA ARG A 136 -3.93 -17.02 -7.17
C ARG A 136 -4.49 -17.17 -5.77
N LEU A 137 -5.38 -16.25 -5.38
CA LEU A 137 -6.07 -16.28 -4.08
C LEU A 137 -7.03 -17.46 -4.01
N GLU A 138 -7.71 -17.83 -5.10
CA GLU A 138 -8.55 -19.03 -5.19
C GLU A 138 -7.76 -20.31 -4.92
N GLN A 139 -6.60 -20.45 -5.55
CA GLN A 139 -5.72 -21.59 -5.30
C GLN A 139 -5.26 -21.66 -3.82
N LYS A 140 -4.94 -20.51 -3.22
CA LYS A 140 -4.55 -20.44 -1.81
C LYS A 140 -5.72 -20.73 -0.89
N TYR A 141 -6.91 -20.21 -1.21
CA TYR A 141 -8.14 -20.49 -0.49
C TYR A 141 -8.43 -21.99 -0.42
N ASN A 142 -8.41 -22.67 -1.55
CA ASN A 142 -8.65 -24.11 -1.64
C ASN A 142 -7.62 -24.92 -0.83
N LYS A 143 -6.34 -24.49 -0.84
CA LYS A 143 -5.29 -25.10 0.01
C LYS A 143 -5.52 -24.87 1.49
N LEU A 144 -6.01 -23.70 1.90
CA LEU A 144 -6.34 -23.41 3.29
C LEU A 144 -7.53 -24.22 3.77
N LYS A 145 -8.61 -24.31 3.00
CA LYS A 145 -9.79 -25.11 3.33
C LYS A 145 -9.46 -26.59 3.48
N SER A 146 -8.56 -27.13 2.67
CA SER A 146 -8.09 -28.52 2.83
C SER A 146 -7.28 -28.77 4.11
N ARG A 147 -6.72 -27.70 4.73
CA ARG A 147 -5.93 -27.74 5.97
C ARG A 147 -6.68 -27.25 7.20
N ALA A 148 -8.00 -27.08 7.13
CA ALA A 148 -8.87 -26.27 7.98
C ALA A 148 -8.97 -26.63 9.48
N LYS A 149 -7.92 -27.13 10.14
CA LYS A 149 -7.91 -27.38 11.60
C LYS A 149 -6.90 -26.51 12.39
N GLN A 150 -6.22 -25.52 11.78
CA GLN A 150 -4.98 -25.00 12.42
C GLN A 150 -4.95 -23.49 12.77
N ALA A 151 -5.87 -22.67 12.33
CA ALA A 151 -5.84 -21.23 12.69
C ALA A 151 -7.21 -20.73 13.13
N ALA A 152 -7.24 -20.01 14.25
CA ALA A 152 -8.46 -19.36 14.74
C ALA A 152 -8.94 -18.21 13.82
N ASP A 153 -8.03 -17.58 13.06
CA ASP A 153 -8.28 -16.49 12.13
C ASP A 153 -7.38 -16.62 10.88
N PRO A 154 -7.75 -17.48 9.93
CA PRO A 154 -6.95 -17.67 8.73
C PRO A 154 -7.00 -16.44 7.83
N ARG A 155 -5.84 -16.09 7.24
CA ARG A 155 -5.71 -14.95 6.33
C ARG A 155 -5.17 -15.40 4.97
N LEU A 156 -5.72 -14.79 3.92
CA LEU A 156 -5.18 -14.89 2.57
C LEU A 156 -4.27 -13.71 2.27
N GLY A 157 -3.43 -13.91 1.28
CA GLY A 157 -2.61 -12.84 0.71
C GLY A 157 -1.80 -13.33 -0.48
N ASP A 158 -1.47 -12.39 -1.37
CA ASP A 158 -0.55 -12.62 -2.48
C ASP A 158 0.13 -11.31 -2.89
N ASN A 159 1.11 -11.43 -3.80
CA ASN A 159 1.88 -10.31 -4.29
C ASN A 159 1.65 -10.11 -5.79
N ILE A 160 1.62 -8.87 -6.23
CA ILE A 160 1.81 -8.51 -7.64
C ILE A 160 3.31 -8.30 -7.84
N CYS A 161 3.92 -9.09 -8.72
CA CYS A 161 5.37 -9.03 -8.95
C CYS A 161 5.78 -7.86 -9.86
N ALA A 162 7.07 -7.50 -9.77
CA ALA A 162 7.65 -6.42 -10.56
C ALA A 162 7.42 -6.57 -12.07
N SER A 163 7.56 -7.79 -12.59
CA SER A 163 7.37 -8.04 -14.02
C SER A 163 5.95 -7.74 -14.48
N TYR A 164 4.94 -8.09 -13.68
CA TYR A 164 3.54 -7.77 -14.03
C TYR A 164 3.30 -6.25 -13.97
N ILE A 165 3.74 -5.59 -12.89
CA ILE A 165 3.59 -4.13 -12.73
C ILE A 165 4.21 -3.43 -13.94
N ARG A 166 5.50 -3.67 -14.25
CA ARG A 166 6.21 -2.98 -15.33
C ARG A 166 5.66 -3.28 -16.73
N SER A 167 4.98 -4.44 -16.94
CA SER A 167 4.41 -4.81 -18.23
C SER A 167 2.97 -4.35 -18.45
N ASN A 168 2.21 -4.10 -17.37
CA ASN A 168 0.76 -3.87 -17.45
C ASN A 168 0.32 -2.52 -16.85
N ALA A 169 1.15 -1.94 -15.98
CA ALA A 169 0.85 -0.67 -15.35
C ALA A 169 1.25 0.51 -16.24
N LYS A 170 0.56 1.63 -16.06
CA LYS A 170 0.97 2.92 -16.61
C LYS A 170 2.13 3.47 -15.78
N ALA A 171 3.28 3.71 -16.39
CA ALA A 171 4.38 4.41 -15.74
C ALA A 171 4.02 5.89 -15.53
N LEU A 172 4.24 6.39 -14.32
CA LEU A 172 4.06 7.81 -13.96
C LEU A 172 5.41 8.47 -13.69
N ARG A 173 6.41 7.67 -13.28
CA ARG A 173 7.82 8.07 -13.11
C ARG A 173 8.72 6.87 -13.38
#